data_1e4d700ad8c3323106ea6eaff0e7f303
#
_entry.id   1e4d700ad8c3323106ea6eaff0e7f303
#
_cell.length_a   1.000
_cell.length_b   1.000
_cell.length_c   1.000
_cell.angle_alpha   90.00
_cell.angle_beta   90.00
_cell.angle_gamma   90.00
#
_symmetry.space_group_name_H-M   'P 1'
#
loop_
_entity.id
_entity.type
_entity.pdbx_description
1 polymer ?
#
loop_
_entity_poly.entity_id
_entity_poly.type
_entity_poly.pdbx_seq_one_letter_code
_entity_poly.pdbx_strand_id
1 'polypeptide(L)'
;MTSRARVWLLAGLTVVLLGGAIVYGIIAFVDYQNRANAPSQVQTVDSTAKPGGPRIVFRNTASGAGYGLVASVPLSDPSAARAVTTQACDRVYATNDYQMCLHVDRGVVTTFNATLFDPSWKALKTWPLPGIPSRTRISADSKLVAQTSFITGSSYGTVGFSTQTTIASTAGKDYGDIENFAFTVDGAAVTASDRNFWGVTFASDDNTFYATGASAGHTWLVRGDLAARTLTAIHETAECPSLSPDGTRVAYKKNVSTTGTPYWTPAVFDLASGTETVLPVKDNVDDQALWMNDSTLLYGLPNPKVVGDSNVWSVAADGKSAPKLFLAHAWSPSVVR
;
A
#
# COMPACT_ATOMS: atom_id res chain seq x y z
N MET A 1 -12.11 -55.58 -9.57
CA MET A 1 -13.02 -54.63 -10.24
C MET A 1 -12.77 -54.69 -11.74
N THR A 2 -13.81 -54.87 -12.55
CA THR A 2 -13.72 -54.81 -14.00
C THR A 2 -13.40 -53.38 -14.46
N SER A 3 -12.83 -53.26 -15.66
CA SER A 3 -12.55 -51.90 -16.23
C SER A 3 -13.76 -51.01 -16.30
N ARG A 4 -14.92 -51.58 -16.63
CA ARG A 4 -16.23 -50.88 -16.65
C ARG A 4 -16.66 -50.35 -15.28
N ALA A 5 -16.45 -51.12 -14.21
CA ALA A 5 -16.77 -50.70 -12.84
C ALA A 5 -15.89 -49.52 -12.37
N ARG A 6 -14.62 -49.53 -12.78
CA ARG A 6 -13.70 -48.38 -12.48
C ARG A 6 -14.12 -47.09 -13.20
N VAL A 7 -14.55 -47.22 -14.47
CA VAL A 7 -15.06 -46.05 -15.24
C VAL A 7 -16.32 -45.45 -14.61
N TRP A 8 -17.28 -46.30 -14.22
CA TRP A 8 -18.49 -45.81 -13.55
C TRP A 8 -18.23 -45.21 -12.19
N LEU A 9 -17.29 -45.75 -11.44
CA LEU A 9 -16.88 -45.17 -10.14
C LEU A 9 -16.18 -43.84 -10.30
N LEU A 10 -15.28 -43.71 -11.29
CA LEU A 10 -14.65 -42.44 -11.62
C LEU A 10 -15.69 -41.40 -12.10
N ALA A 11 -16.61 -41.77 -13.00
CA ALA A 11 -17.68 -40.90 -13.47
C ALA A 11 -18.54 -40.41 -12.29
N GLY A 12 -18.98 -41.30 -11.40
CA GLY A 12 -19.73 -40.97 -10.21
C GLY A 12 -18.99 -40.02 -9.27
N LEU A 13 -17.71 -40.29 -9.00
CA LEU A 13 -16.87 -39.42 -8.18
C LEU A 13 -16.70 -38.02 -8.82
N THR A 14 -16.48 -37.97 -10.13
CA THR A 14 -16.36 -36.70 -10.86
C THR A 14 -17.65 -35.88 -10.77
N VAL A 15 -18.82 -36.51 -10.95
CA VAL A 15 -20.12 -35.83 -10.83
C VAL A 15 -20.34 -35.30 -9.41
N VAL A 16 -20.01 -36.07 -8.37
CA VAL A 16 -20.11 -35.63 -6.97
C VAL A 16 -19.18 -34.44 -6.69
N LEU A 17 -17.93 -34.52 -7.14
CA LEU A 17 -16.95 -33.44 -6.94
C LEU A 17 -17.36 -32.16 -7.69
N LEU A 18 -17.78 -32.27 -8.95
CA LEU A 18 -18.26 -31.12 -9.73
C LEU A 18 -19.55 -30.53 -9.14
N GLY A 19 -20.50 -31.38 -8.74
CA GLY A 19 -21.72 -30.95 -8.07
C GLY A 19 -21.44 -30.23 -6.75
N GLY A 20 -20.55 -30.77 -5.93
CA GLY A 20 -20.10 -30.13 -4.69
C GLY A 20 -19.41 -28.79 -4.92
N ALA A 21 -18.53 -28.71 -5.92
CA ALA A 21 -17.87 -27.46 -6.27
C ALA A 21 -18.85 -26.38 -6.77
N ILE A 22 -19.85 -26.77 -7.59
CA ILE A 22 -20.90 -25.84 -8.07
C ILE A 22 -21.74 -25.34 -6.89
N VAL A 23 -22.22 -26.25 -6.03
CA VAL A 23 -23.02 -25.87 -4.85
C VAL A 23 -22.23 -24.93 -3.93
N TYR A 24 -20.98 -25.26 -3.65
CA TYR A 24 -20.08 -24.38 -2.88
C TYR A 24 -19.91 -23.02 -3.54
N GLY A 25 -19.68 -22.98 -4.85
CA GLY A 25 -19.54 -21.74 -5.60
C GLY A 25 -20.80 -20.87 -5.54
N ILE A 26 -21.98 -21.47 -5.66
CA ILE A 26 -23.27 -20.76 -5.54
C ILE A 26 -23.44 -20.18 -4.12
N ILE A 27 -23.19 -20.98 -3.07
CA ILE A 27 -23.31 -20.54 -1.69
C ILE A 27 -22.31 -19.39 -1.42
N ALA A 28 -21.07 -19.55 -1.82
CA ALA A 28 -20.04 -18.52 -1.65
C ALA A 28 -20.40 -17.22 -2.40
N PHE A 29 -20.96 -17.33 -3.61
CA PHE A 29 -21.41 -16.18 -4.38
C PHE A 29 -22.60 -15.48 -3.73
N VAL A 30 -23.62 -16.22 -3.27
CA VAL A 30 -24.79 -15.67 -2.57
C VAL A 30 -24.35 -14.98 -1.27
N ASP A 31 -23.47 -15.61 -0.49
CA ASP A 31 -22.94 -15.02 0.74
C ASP A 31 -22.11 -13.75 0.46
N TYR A 32 -21.35 -13.74 -0.63
CA TYR A 32 -20.63 -12.54 -1.08
C TYR A 32 -21.61 -11.41 -1.43
N GLN A 33 -22.65 -11.69 -2.23
CA GLN A 33 -23.67 -10.72 -2.61
C GLN A 33 -24.43 -10.19 -1.39
N ASN A 34 -24.82 -11.06 -0.47
CA ASN A 34 -25.52 -10.68 0.74
C ASN A 34 -24.66 -9.75 1.62
N ARG A 35 -23.36 -10.04 1.75
CA ARG A 35 -22.42 -9.17 2.48
C ARG A 35 -22.19 -7.84 1.77
N ALA A 36 -22.03 -7.86 0.45
CA ALA A 36 -21.81 -6.65 -0.34
C ALA A 36 -23.01 -5.71 -0.34
N ASN A 37 -24.23 -6.26 -0.32
CA ASN A 37 -25.50 -5.50 -0.34
C ASN A 37 -26.05 -5.20 1.07
N ALA A 38 -25.42 -5.73 2.14
CA ALA A 38 -25.85 -5.41 3.49
C ALA A 38 -25.65 -3.90 3.78
N PRO A 39 -26.46 -3.30 4.66
CA PRO A 39 -26.21 -1.94 5.11
C PRO A 39 -24.79 -1.78 5.65
N SER A 40 -24.16 -0.63 5.39
CA SER A 40 -22.83 -0.34 5.90
C SER A 40 -22.80 -0.40 7.43
N GLN A 41 -21.73 -0.97 7.99
CA GLN A 41 -21.51 -0.98 9.44
C GLN A 41 -21.22 0.41 10.03
N VAL A 42 -20.92 1.38 9.19
CA VAL A 42 -20.59 2.76 9.57
C VAL A 42 -21.56 3.73 8.91
N GLN A 43 -21.74 4.89 9.49
CA GLN A 43 -22.54 5.94 8.86
C GLN A 43 -21.86 6.44 7.59
N THR A 44 -22.61 6.49 6.50
CA THR A 44 -22.13 6.95 5.20
C THR A 44 -23.03 8.05 4.66
N VAL A 45 -22.41 8.94 3.89
CA VAL A 45 -23.07 9.97 3.10
C VAL A 45 -22.55 9.93 1.67
N ASP A 46 -23.26 10.54 0.74
CA ASP A 46 -22.82 10.61 -0.66
C ASP A 46 -21.49 11.39 -0.79
N SER A 47 -20.71 11.06 -1.81
CA SER A 47 -19.41 11.69 -2.09
C SER A 47 -19.51 13.18 -2.38
N THR A 48 -20.68 13.70 -2.77
CA THR A 48 -20.94 15.14 -2.93
C THR A 48 -20.84 15.90 -1.62
N ALA A 49 -21.06 15.20 -0.48
CA ALA A 49 -20.91 15.73 0.88
C ALA A 49 -19.47 15.60 1.41
N LYS A 50 -18.45 15.47 0.52
CA LYS A 50 -17.05 15.37 0.94
C LYS A 50 -16.68 16.56 1.85
N PRO A 51 -15.90 16.32 2.93
CA PRO A 51 -15.47 17.38 3.82
C PRO A 51 -14.74 18.49 3.06
N GLY A 52 -15.11 19.75 3.31
CA GLY A 52 -14.30 20.90 2.96
C GLY A 52 -13.08 21.00 3.90
N GLY A 53 -11.96 21.47 3.40
CA GLY A 53 -10.74 21.64 4.19
C GLY A 53 -9.99 20.33 4.48
N PRO A 54 -9.18 20.30 5.57
CA PRO A 54 -8.33 19.15 5.89
C PRO A 54 -9.15 17.87 6.13
N ARG A 55 -8.76 16.79 5.46
CA ARG A 55 -9.48 15.50 5.50
C ARG A 55 -8.53 14.32 5.39
N ILE A 56 -9.00 13.17 5.81
CA ILE A 56 -8.38 11.87 5.53
C ILE A 56 -9.14 11.23 4.38
N VAL A 57 -8.43 10.80 3.35
CA VAL A 57 -8.91 9.95 2.25
C VAL A 57 -8.37 8.55 2.46
N PHE A 58 -9.19 7.54 2.30
CA PHE A 58 -8.82 6.15 2.61
C PHE A 58 -9.70 5.15 1.85
N ARG A 59 -9.25 3.89 1.77
CA ARG A 59 -10.09 2.78 1.36
C ARG A 59 -11.00 2.36 2.52
N ASN A 60 -12.31 2.38 2.33
CA ASN A 60 -13.29 1.92 3.31
C ASN A 60 -13.27 0.39 3.39
N THR A 61 -13.05 -0.17 4.59
CA THR A 61 -13.05 -1.61 4.84
C THR A 61 -14.20 -2.06 5.76
N ALA A 62 -15.12 -1.14 6.10
CA ALA A 62 -16.36 -1.50 6.79
C ALA A 62 -17.21 -2.44 5.92
N SER A 63 -17.70 -3.52 6.51
CA SER A 63 -18.56 -4.49 5.80
C SER A 63 -19.86 -3.84 5.32
N GLY A 64 -20.40 -4.37 4.23
CA GLY A 64 -21.63 -3.91 3.62
C GLY A 64 -21.40 -2.88 2.51
N ALA A 65 -22.41 -2.09 2.24
CA ALA A 65 -22.37 -1.08 1.17
C ALA A 65 -21.20 -0.11 1.33
N GLY A 66 -20.45 0.10 0.26
CA GLY A 66 -19.26 0.93 0.25
C GLY A 66 -17.96 0.22 0.63
N TYR A 67 -17.96 -1.09 0.89
CA TYR A 67 -16.73 -1.85 1.09
C TYR A 67 -15.80 -1.78 -0.13
N GLY A 68 -14.54 -1.48 0.10
CA GLY A 68 -13.52 -1.36 -0.96
C GLY A 68 -13.55 -0.03 -1.71
N LEU A 69 -14.55 0.80 -1.51
CA LEU A 69 -14.63 2.12 -2.12
C LEU A 69 -13.76 3.13 -1.37
N VAL A 70 -13.35 4.16 -2.08
CA VAL A 70 -12.65 5.28 -1.47
C VAL A 70 -13.65 6.14 -0.69
N ALA A 71 -13.27 6.52 0.51
CA ALA A 71 -14.06 7.37 1.38
C ALA A 71 -13.20 8.48 1.99
N SER A 72 -13.86 9.49 2.54
CA SER A 72 -13.19 10.56 3.29
C SER A 72 -13.97 10.98 4.52
N VAL A 73 -13.23 11.43 5.53
CA VAL A 73 -13.76 12.07 6.75
C VAL A 73 -12.97 13.34 7.05
N PRO A 74 -13.52 14.32 7.81
CA PRO A 74 -12.74 15.45 8.29
C PRO A 74 -11.52 14.98 9.11
N LEU A 75 -10.38 15.63 8.94
CA LEU A 75 -9.20 15.34 9.76
C LEU A 75 -9.43 15.63 11.24
N SER A 76 -10.30 16.61 11.55
CA SER A 76 -10.67 16.97 12.92
C SER A 76 -11.65 16.03 13.57
N ASP A 77 -12.37 15.21 12.80
CA ASP A 77 -13.34 14.24 13.31
C ASP A 77 -13.30 12.93 12.48
N PRO A 78 -12.38 12.02 12.80
CA PRO A 78 -12.31 10.71 12.12
C PRO A 78 -13.53 9.81 12.35
N SER A 79 -14.40 10.14 13.33
CA SER A 79 -15.62 9.39 13.64
C SER A 79 -16.85 9.86 12.84
N ALA A 80 -16.74 10.96 12.09
CA ALA A 80 -17.82 11.50 11.28
C ALA A 80 -18.33 10.50 10.24
N ALA A 81 -19.56 10.74 9.75
CA ALA A 81 -20.11 10.00 8.61
C ALA A 81 -19.19 10.09 7.39
N ARG A 82 -18.93 8.97 6.75
CA ARG A 82 -17.99 8.85 5.63
C ARG A 82 -18.62 9.33 4.34
N ALA A 83 -17.99 10.29 3.67
CA ALA A 83 -18.32 10.62 2.29
C ALA A 83 -17.71 9.52 1.39
N VAL A 84 -18.56 8.64 0.87
CA VAL A 84 -18.14 7.45 0.10
C VAL A 84 -18.29 7.75 -1.40
N THR A 85 -17.23 7.50 -2.16
CA THR A 85 -17.21 7.63 -3.62
C THR A 85 -17.72 6.35 -4.29
N THR A 86 -17.85 6.37 -5.61
CA THR A 86 -18.09 5.15 -6.41
C THR A 86 -16.78 4.46 -6.85
N GLN A 87 -15.62 5.04 -6.48
CA GLN A 87 -14.32 4.57 -6.95
C GLN A 87 -13.78 3.45 -6.03
N ALA A 88 -13.57 2.27 -6.60
CA ALA A 88 -12.91 1.16 -5.92
C ALA A 88 -11.38 1.27 -6.07
N CYS A 89 -10.64 1.18 -4.97
CA CYS A 89 -9.18 1.16 -4.96
C CYS A 89 -8.67 0.13 -3.95
N ASP A 90 -7.67 -0.66 -4.34
CA ASP A 90 -6.96 -1.52 -3.39
C ASP A 90 -5.93 -0.73 -2.59
N ARG A 91 -5.34 0.30 -3.21
CA ARG A 91 -4.52 1.34 -2.58
C ARG A 91 -4.93 2.71 -3.11
N VAL A 92 -4.93 3.71 -2.25
CA VAL A 92 -5.22 5.11 -2.62
C VAL A 92 -4.22 6.04 -1.96
N TYR A 93 -3.82 7.07 -2.69
CA TYR A 93 -3.11 8.23 -2.14
C TYR A 93 -3.69 9.50 -2.75
N ALA A 94 -3.96 10.51 -1.93
CA ALA A 94 -4.63 11.73 -2.37
C ALA A 94 -3.87 12.98 -1.91
N THR A 95 -3.87 13.99 -2.77
CA THR A 95 -3.52 15.40 -2.50
C THR A 95 -4.73 16.27 -2.79
N ASN A 96 -4.58 17.60 -2.75
CA ASN A 96 -5.66 18.50 -3.18
C ASN A 96 -5.91 18.42 -4.68
N ASP A 97 -4.88 18.18 -5.48
CA ASP A 97 -4.92 18.28 -6.94
C ASP A 97 -5.19 16.93 -7.62
N TYR A 98 -4.73 15.83 -7.01
CA TYR A 98 -4.81 14.51 -7.63
C TYR A 98 -5.07 13.40 -6.62
N GLN A 99 -5.55 12.28 -7.17
CA GLN A 99 -5.71 11.04 -6.43
C GLN A 99 -5.14 9.89 -7.26
N MET A 100 -4.28 9.10 -6.63
CA MET A 100 -3.71 7.90 -7.24
C MET A 100 -4.42 6.68 -6.68
N CYS A 101 -5.00 5.88 -7.56
CA CYS A 101 -5.72 4.65 -7.24
C CYS A 101 -5.02 3.46 -7.88
N LEU A 102 -4.60 2.51 -7.08
CA LEU A 102 -4.17 1.21 -7.57
C LEU A 102 -5.33 0.23 -7.42
N HIS A 103 -5.66 -0.48 -8.49
CA HIS A 103 -6.82 -1.35 -8.54
C HIS A 103 -6.52 -2.71 -9.16
N VAL A 104 -7.20 -3.74 -8.64
CA VAL A 104 -7.19 -5.11 -9.16
C VAL A 104 -8.52 -5.38 -9.86
N ASP A 105 -8.51 -5.46 -11.16
CA ASP A 105 -9.68 -5.85 -11.95
C ASP A 105 -9.82 -7.37 -11.94
N ARG A 106 -10.78 -7.87 -11.17
CA ARG A 106 -11.04 -9.30 -10.99
C ARG A 106 -12.05 -9.79 -12.03
N GLY A 107 -11.59 -9.93 -13.28
CA GLY A 107 -12.36 -10.50 -14.38
C GLY A 107 -11.99 -11.96 -14.65
N VAL A 108 -12.33 -12.45 -15.86
CA VAL A 108 -11.89 -13.78 -16.35
C VAL A 108 -10.35 -13.87 -16.38
N VAL A 109 -9.71 -12.76 -16.74
CA VAL A 109 -8.28 -12.54 -16.57
C VAL A 109 -8.13 -11.39 -15.60
N THR A 110 -7.40 -11.62 -14.50
CA THR A 110 -7.10 -10.56 -13.54
C THR A 110 -6.08 -9.60 -14.13
N THR A 111 -6.39 -8.30 -14.11
CA THR A 111 -5.48 -7.22 -14.52
C THR A 111 -5.28 -6.22 -13.39
N PHE A 112 -4.23 -5.45 -13.48
CA PHE A 112 -3.82 -4.51 -12.44
C PHE A 112 -3.55 -3.15 -13.07
N ASN A 113 -4.06 -2.10 -12.46
CA ASN A 113 -3.95 -0.75 -12.97
C ASN A 113 -3.59 0.25 -11.88
N ALA A 114 -2.84 1.27 -12.26
CA ALA A 114 -2.65 2.48 -11.50
C ALA A 114 -3.26 3.64 -12.28
N THR A 115 -4.21 4.36 -11.69
CA THR A 115 -4.90 5.46 -12.34
C THR A 115 -4.77 6.74 -11.54
N LEU A 116 -4.32 7.80 -12.20
CA LEU A 116 -4.32 9.17 -11.68
C LEU A 116 -5.66 9.82 -12.01
N PHE A 117 -6.32 10.35 -10.99
CA PHE A 117 -7.59 11.06 -11.09
C PHE A 117 -7.43 12.53 -10.70
N ASP A 118 -8.30 13.37 -11.22
CA ASP A 118 -8.52 14.72 -10.69
C ASP A 118 -9.36 14.69 -9.38
N PRO A 119 -9.56 15.82 -8.68
CA PRO A 119 -10.33 15.86 -7.44
C PRO A 119 -11.80 15.46 -7.57
N SER A 120 -12.33 15.38 -8.78
CA SER A 120 -13.70 14.94 -9.08
C SER A 120 -13.79 13.44 -9.42
N TRP A 121 -12.68 12.70 -9.35
CA TRP A 121 -12.55 11.30 -9.76
C TRP A 121 -12.70 11.08 -11.27
N LYS A 122 -12.39 12.06 -12.08
CA LYS A 122 -12.22 11.90 -13.52
C LYS A 122 -10.81 11.35 -13.78
N ALA A 123 -10.73 10.22 -14.48
CA ALA A 123 -9.45 9.61 -14.85
C ALA A 123 -8.67 10.52 -15.82
N LEU A 124 -7.42 10.78 -15.49
CA LEU A 124 -6.48 11.58 -16.28
C LEU A 124 -5.48 10.71 -17.02
N LYS A 125 -4.93 9.71 -16.33
CA LYS A 125 -3.95 8.80 -16.89
C LYS A 125 -4.01 7.46 -16.19
N THR A 126 -3.85 6.38 -16.96
CA THR A 126 -3.79 5.00 -16.42
C THR A 126 -2.51 4.33 -16.91
N TRP A 127 -1.84 3.64 -16.00
CA TRP A 127 -0.71 2.78 -16.27
C TRP A 127 -1.11 1.34 -15.95
N PRO A 128 -0.89 0.39 -16.87
CA PRO A 128 -0.98 -1.02 -16.54
C PRO A 128 0.11 -1.39 -15.54
N LEU A 129 -0.22 -2.19 -14.55
CA LEU A 129 0.75 -2.73 -13.60
C LEU A 129 1.07 -4.19 -13.98
N PRO A 130 2.33 -4.63 -13.86
CA PRO A 130 2.72 -6.01 -14.18
C PRO A 130 2.29 -7.03 -13.13
N GLY A 131 1.73 -6.58 -12.00
CA GLY A 131 1.30 -7.46 -10.94
C GLY A 131 0.54 -6.76 -9.82
N ILE A 132 0.44 -7.42 -8.68
CA ILE A 132 -0.44 -7.02 -7.57
C ILE A 132 -0.03 -5.64 -7.02
N PRO A 133 -0.96 -4.68 -6.93
CA PRO A 133 -0.72 -3.37 -6.34
C PRO A 133 -0.15 -3.43 -4.93
N SER A 134 0.92 -2.69 -4.66
CA SER A 134 1.58 -2.67 -3.36
C SER A 134 1.55 -1.30 -2.70
N ARG A 135 2.18 -0.30 -3.30
CA ARG A 135 2.34 1.06 -2.71
C ARG A 135 2.19 2.14 -3.78
N THR A 136 1.75 3.31 -3.35
CA THR A 136 1.72 4.51 -4.21
C THR A 136 1.92 5.78 -3.39
N ARG A 137 2.50 6.79 -4.01
CA ARG A 137 2.70 8.15 -3.46
C ARG A 137 2.52 9.20 -4.54
N ILE A 138 2.05 10.37 -4.13
CA ILE A 138 2.12 11.61 -4.88
C ILE A 138 3.02 12.56 -4.09
N SER A 139 3.88 13.34 -4.74
CA SER A 139 4.68 14.39 -4.07
C SER A 139 3.79 15.46 -3.44
N ALA A 140 4.30 16.18 -2.43
CA ALA A 140 3.52 17.18 -1.70
C ALA A 140 3.00 18.31 -2.60
N ASP A 141 3.73 18.66 -3.64
CA ASP A 141 3.36 19.67 -4.66
C ASP A 141 2.60 19.06 -5.85
N SER A 142 2.24 17.79 -5.76
CA SER A 142 1.45 17.06 -6.77
C SER A 142 2.11 16.90 -8.15
N LYS A 143 3.43 17.08 -8.29
CA LYS A 143 4.12 16.97 -9.58
C LYS A 143 4.64 15.57 -9.91
N LEU A 144 4.91 14.73 -8.91
CA LEU A 144 5.46 13.40 -9.07
C LEU A 144 4.51 12.34 -8.51
N VAL A 145 4.47 11.20 -9.18
CA VAL A 145 3.75 10.00 -8.72
C VAL A 145 4.67 8.80 -8.74
N ALA A 146 4.57 7.95 -7.73
CA ALA A 146 5.25 6.66 -7.67
C ALA A 146 4.24 5.54 -7.47
N GLN A 147 4.51 4.40 -8.07
CA GLN A 147 3.72 3.19 -7.93
C GLN A 147 4.61 1.96 -7.83
N THR A 148 4.30 1.08 -6.90
CA THR A 148 4.98 -0.20 -6.71
C THR A 148 3.98 -1.33 -6.86
N SER A 149 4.33 -2.36 -7.62
CA SER A 149 3.57 -3.60 -7.72
C SER A 149 4.47 -4.80 -7.46
N PHE A 150 3.91 -5.87 -6.88
CA PHE A 150 4.56 -7.16 -6.83
C PHE A 150 4.52 -7.80 -8.21
N ILE A 151 5.65 -8.29 -8.69
CA ILE A 151 5.75 -9.00 -9.96
C ILE A 151 5.99 -10.49 -9.72
N THR A 152 5.37 -11.34 -10.55
CA THR A 152 5.55 -12.79 -10.52
C THR A 152 6.40 -13.22 -11.72
N GLY A 153 7.22 -14.24 -11.54
CA GLY A 153 8.00 -14.83 -12.64
C GLY A 153 9.43 -14.33 -12.77
N SER A 154 9.85 -13.32 -12.01
CA SER A 154 11.26 -12.97 -11.86
C SER A 154 11.83 -13.76 -10.68
N SER A 155 12.70 -14.72 -10.96
CA SER A 155 13.36 -15.52 -9.93
C SER A 155 14.53 -14.72 -9.36
N TYR A 156 14.23 -13.79 -8.45
CA TYR A 156 15.28 -13.20 -7.63
C TYR A 156 15.50 -14.09 -6.41
N GLY A 157 16.42 -15.03 -6.54
CA GLY A 157 17.00 -15.93 -5.56
C GLY A 157 16.28 -16.10 -4.22
N THR A 158 16.72 -15.47 -3.17
CA THR A 158 16.40 -15.81 -1.78
C THR A 158 15.37 -14.91 -1.09
N VAL A 159 14.88 -13.85 -1.71
CA VAL A 159 14.01 -12.83 -1.04
C VAL A 159 12.52 -13.16 -1.16
N GLY A 160 12.11 -14.14 -1.95
CA GLY A 160 10.72 -14.64 -1.99
C GLY A 160 9.70 -13.75 -2.70
N PHE A 161 9.98 -12.48 -3.01
CA PHE A 161 9.14 -11.59 -3.81
C PHE A 161 9.98 -10.63 -4.65
N SER A 162 9.41 -10.16 -5.74
CA SER A 162 9.99 -9.13 -6.59
C SER A 162 8.98 -8.00 -6.76
N THR A 163 9.47 -6.79 -6.90
CA THR A 163 8.65 -5.59 -7.15
C THR A 163 9.08 -4.90 -8.42
N GLN A 164 8.17 -4.14 -9.01
CA GLN A 164 8.50 -3.09 -9.97
C GLN A 164 8.04 -1.76 -9.37
N THR A 165 8.94 -0.78 -9.35
CA THR A 165 8.65 0.56 -8.84
C THR A 165 8.97 1.60 -9.91
N THR A 166 7.94 2.31 -10.37
CA THR A 166 8.07 3.35 -11.39
C THR A 166 7.75 4.72 -10.82
N ILE A 167 8.42 5.75 -11.35
CA ILE A 167 8.17 7.15 -11.05
C ILE A 167 7.82 7.88 -12.34
N ALA A 168 6.78 8.71 -12.28
CA ALA A 168 6.38 9.58 -13.38
C ALA A 168 6.00 10.97 -12.87
N SER A 169 6.01 11.96 -13.76
CA SER A 169 5.43 13.27 -13.51
C SER A 169 3.93 13.24 -13.83
N THR A 170 3.14 14.00 -13.07
CA THR A 170 1.72 14.23 -13.37
C THR A 170 1.53 14.94 -14.71
N ALA A 171 2.55 15.71 -15.17
CA ALA A 171 2.59 16.35 -16.48
C ALA A 171 2.96 15.40 -17.63
N GLY A 172 3.24 14.12 -17.34
CA GLY A 172 3.43 13.08 -18.37
C GLY A 172 4.87 12.59 -18.62
N LYS A 173 5.90 13.22 -18.00
CA LYS A 173 7.28 12.71 -18.10
C LYS A 173 7.39 11.39 -17.35
N ASP A 174 7.94 10.38 -17.98
CA ASP A 174 8.24 9.08 -17.39
C ASP A 174 9.71 9.00 -16.98
N TYR A 175 9.99 8.74 -15.72
CA TYR A 175 11.33 8.48 -15.21
C TYR A 175 11.68 6.99 -15.24
N GLY A 176 10.67 6.15 -15.47
CA GLY A 176 10.80 4.71 -15.60
C GLY A 176 10.94 3.97 -14.28
N ASP A 177 11.42 2.74 -14.40
CA ASP A 177 11.66 1.84 -13.29
C ASP A 177 12.97 2.22 -12.56
N ILE A 178 12.87 2.40 -11.24
CA ILE A 178 14.03 2.76 -10.40
C ILE A 178 15.04 1.61 -10.24
N GLU A 179 14.69 0.37 -10.59
CA GLU A 179 15.66 -0.72 -10.68
C GLU A 179 16.74 -0.49 -11.75
N ASN A 180 16.45 0.36 -12.73
CA ASN A 180 17.41 0.77 -13.78
C ASN A 180 18.32 1.93 -13.34
N PHE A 181 18.25 2.37 -12.07
CA PHE A 181 19.13 3.39 -11.52
C PHE A 181 20.42 2.75 -10.98
N ALA A 182 21.52 3.50 -11.00
CA ALA A 182 22.76 3.03 -10.40
C ALA A 182 22.62 2.99 -8.88
N PHE A 183 22.85 1.84 -8.27
CA PHE A 183 22.71 1.64 -6.82
C PHE A 183 24.08 1.46 -6.15
N THR A 184 24.29 2.17 -5.04
CA THR A 184 25.51 2.09 -4.23
C THR A 184 25.20 1.88 -2.76
N VAL A 185 26.04 1.05 -2.11
CA VAL A 185 26.05 0.83 -0.67
C VAL A 185 27.50 1.07 -0.21
N ASP A 186 27.72 1.94 0.77
CA ASP A 186 29.03 2.32 1.28
C ASP A 186 30.04 2.72 0.17
N GLY A 187 29.52 3.42 -0.85
CA GLY A 187 30.31 3.84 -2.01
C GLY A 187 30.60 2.75 -3.06
N ALA A 188 30.27 1.48 -2.78
CA ALA A 188 30.44 0.38 -3.73
C ALA A 188 29.18 0.18 -4.57
N ALA A 189 29.36 -0.05 -5.88
CA ALA A 189 28.23 -0.35 -6.77
C ALA A 189 27.65 -1.73 -6.50
N VAL A 190 26.32 -1.80 -6.35
CA VAL A 190 25.57 -3.05 -6.23
C VAL A 190 24.94 -3.36 -7.58
N THR A 191 25.42 -4.41 -8.25
CA THR A 191 24.98 -4.84 -9.58
C THR A 191 24.32 -6.22 -9.58
N ALA A 192 24.11 -6.79 -8.38
CA ALA A 192 23.49 -8.11 -8.21
C ALA A 192 22.09 -8.15 -8.82
N SER A 193 21.70 -9.29 -9.39
CA SER A 193 20.41 -9.47 -10.06
C SER A 193 19.22 -9.54 -9.09
N ASP A 194 19.49 -9.72 -7.79
CA ASP A 194 18.49 -9.75 -6.71
C ASP A 194 18.13 -8.38 -6.14
N ARG A 195 18.66 -7.28 -6.76
CA ARG A 195 18.26 -5.92 -6.37
C ARG A 195 16.76 -5.73 -6.51
N ASN A 196 16.17 -5.10 -5.51
CA ASN A 196 14.74 -4.88 -5.47
C ASN A 196 14.43 -3.54 -4.78
N PHE A 197 13.44 -2.78 -5.27
CA PHE A 197 13.16 -1.44 -4.75
C PHE A 197 11.65 -1.21 -4.59
N TRP A 198 11.24 -0.59 -3.47
CA TRP A 198 9.82 -0.29 -3.21
C TRP A 198 9.61 0.86 -2.23
N GLY A 199 8.36 1.33 -2.12
CA GLY A 199 7.93 2.23 -1.06
C GLY A 199 8.48 3.64 -1.18
N VAL A 200 8.34 4.28 -2.35
CA VAL A 200 8.83 5.65 -2.60
C VAL A 200 8.13 6.70 -1.75
N THR A 201 8.88 7.71 -1.32
CA THR A 201 8.41 8.99 -0.79
C THR A 201 9.29 10.12 -1.34
N PHE A 202 8.70 11.29 -1.60
CA PHE A 202 9.38 12.39 -2.31
C PHE A 202 9.80 13.50 -1.35
N ALA A 203 10.96 14.12 -1.60
CA ALA A 203 11.34 15.40 -1.04
C ALA A 203 10.66 16.56 -1.81
N SER A 204 10.82 17.78 -1.33
CA SER A 204 10.18 18.98 -1.88
C SER A 204 10.90 19.60 -3.08
N ASP A 205 12.01 19.02 -3.53
CA ASP A 205 12.85 19.57 -4.60
C ASP A 205 12.57 18.96 -6.00
N ASP A 206 11.51 18.18 -6.14
CA ASP A 206 11.11 17.47 -7.36
C ASP A 206 12.20 16.55 -7.97
N ASN A 207 13.24 16.23 -7.22
CA ASN A 207 14.37 15.41 -7.66
C ASN A 207 14.75 14.33 -6.66
N THR A 208 14.85 14.69 -5.37
CA THR A 208 15.23 13.76 -4.32
C THR A 208 14.03 12.93 -3.90
N PHE A 209 14.22 11.63 -3.75
CA PHE A 209 13.24 10.72 -3.16
C PHE A 209 13.92 9.72 -2.25
N TYR A 210 13.13 9.07 -1.41
CA TYR A 210 13.58 7.95 -0.59
C TYR A 210 12.77 6.71 -0.93
N ALA A 211 13.42 5.55 -0.87
CA ALA A 211 12.81 4.25 -1.12
C ALA A 211 13.48 3.18 -0.26
N THR A 212 12.94 1.98 -0.26
CA THR A 212 13.65 0.79 0.16
C THR A 212 14.48 0.27 -0.98
N GLY A 213 15.74 -0.05 -0.74
CA GLY A 213 16.57 -0.88 -1.62
C GLY A 213 16.88 -2.20 -0.91
N ALA A 214 16.87 -3.30 -1.63
CA ALA A 214 17.22 -4.63 -1.11
C ALA A 214 18.17 -5.37 -2.02
N SER A 215 19.08 -6.14 -1.45
CA SER A 215 19.94 -7.10 -2.14
C SER A 215 20.63 -8.02 -1.10
N ALA A 216 20.95 -9.24 -1.46
CA ALA A 216 21.66 -10.22 -0.63
C ALA A 216 21.05 -10.43 0.78
N GLY A 217 19.73 -10.28 0.90
CA GLY A 217 19.01 -10.42 2.18
C GLY A 217 19.05 -9.19 3.09
N HIS A 218 19.66 -8.10 2.67
CA HIS A 218 19.69 -6.82 3.38
C HIS A 218 18.65 -5.85 2.80
N THR A 219 18.16 -4.92 3.62
CA THR A 219 17.30 -3.82 3.22
C THR A 219 17.88 -2.49 3.69
N TRP A 220 17.80 -1.47 2.87
CA TRP A 220 18.31 -0.13 3.16
C TRP A 220 17.27 0.95 2.88
N LEU A 221 17.28 2.01 3.68
CA LEU A 221 16.78 3.29 3.25
C LEU A 221 17.74 3.82 2.17
N VAL A 222 17.23 4.02 0.97
CA VAL A 222 18.01 4.63 -0.10
C VAL A 222 17.53 6.04 -0.37
N ARG A 223 18.50 6.95 -0.62
CA ARG A 223 18.26 8.27 -1.17
C ARG A 223 18.44 8.20 -2.68
N GLY A 224 17.39 8.54 -3.42
CA GLY A 224 17.39 8.57 -4.87
C GLY A 224 17.53 9.99 -5.42
N ASP A 225 18.12 10.10 -6.60
CA ASP A 225 18.21 11.30 -7.43
C ASP A 225 17.62 10.98 -8.81
N LEU A 226 16.53 11.64 -9.16
CA LEU A 226 15.81 11.41 -10.42
C LEU A 226 16.62 11.88 -11.64
N ALA A 227 17.30 13.01 -11.53
CA ALA A 227 18.07 13.57 -12.65
C ALA A 227 19.33 12.77 -12.93
N ALA A 228 20.07 12.39 -11.88
CA ALA A 228 21.28 11.59 -11.97
C ALA A 228 20.98 10.08 -12.18
N ARG A 229 19.75 9.64 -11.93
CA ARG A 229 19.35 8.21 -11.95
C ARG A 229 20.19 7.36 -11.04
N THR A 230 20.36 7.80 -9.79
CA THR A 230 21.19 7.12 -8.78
C THR A 230 20.40 6.83 -7.53
N LEU A 231 20.80 5.77 -6.81
CA LEU A 231 20.29 5.35 -5.51
C LEU A 231 21.48 5.11 -4.59
N THR A 232 21.48 5.74 -3.43
CA THR A 232 22.54 5.59 -2.42
C THR A 232 21.94 5.11 -1.12
N ALA A 233 22.41 3.99 -0.59
CA ALA A 233 22.03 3.51 0.72
C ALA A 233 22.54 4.47 1.82
N ILE A 234 21.66 4.84 2.74
CA ILE A 234 21.97 5.79 3.82
C ILE A 234 21.69 5.24 5.21
N HIS A 235 20.91 4.18 5.33
CA HIS A 235 20.61 3.53 6.62
C HIS A 235 20.14 2.09 6.36
N GLU A 236 20.58 1.14 7.19
CA GLU A 236 20.26 -0.29 7.04
C GLU A 236 18.98 -0.66 7.82
N THR A 237 18.37 -1.79 7.44
CA THR A 237 17.17 -2.37 8.07
C THR A 237 15.95 -1.43 8.02
N ALA A 238 15.75 -0.75 6.89
CA ALA A 238 14.65 0.19 6.70
C ALA A 238 13.80 -0.19 5.47
N GLU A 239 12.49 -0.31 5.67
CA GLU A 239 11.54 -0.65 4.61
C GLU A 239 10.34 0.29 4.56
N CYS A 240 9.79 0.53 3.35
CA CYS A 240 8.62 1.36 3.11
C CYS A 240 8.71 2.76 3.73
N PRO A 241 9.72 3.58 3.36
CA PRO A 241 9.93 4.88 3.96
C PRO A 241 8.81 5.87 3.69
N SER A 242 8.65 6.83 4.59
CA SER A 242 7.77 7.99 4.49
C SER A 242 8.48 9.21 5.06
N LEU A 243 8.72 10.21 4.23
CA LEU A 243 9.37 11.46 4.62
C LEU A 243 8.38 12.34 5.40
N SER A 244 8.85 12.96 6.48
CA SER A 244 8.05 13.94 7.25
C SER A 244 7.74 15.19 6.43
N PRO A 245 6.63 15.88 6.72
CA PRO A 245 6.27 17.11 6.00
C PRO A 245 7.36 18.20 6.04
N ASP A 246 8.11 18.29 7.14
CA ASP A 246 9.24 19.22 7.29
C ASP A 246 10.52 18.74 6.56
N GLY A 247 10.51 17.52 6.00
CA GLY A 247 11.63 16.94 5.25
C GLY A 247 12.84 16.53 6.10
N THR A 248 12.73 16.51 7.41
CA THR A 248 13.86 16.27 8.31
C THR A 248 14.01 14.81 8.77
N ARG A 249 12.91 14.04 8.74
CA ARG A 249 12.87 12.67 9.26
C ARG A 249 12.19 11.71 8.30
N VAL A 250 12.61 10.47 8.34
CA VAL A 250 11.98 9.38 7.59
C VAL A 250 11.43 8.35 8.55
N ALA A 251 10.12 8.10 8.49
CA ALA A 251 9.49 6.96 9.15
C ALA A 251 9.56 5.74 8.22
N TYR A 252 9.74 4.55 8.78
CA TYR A 252 9.81 3.30 8.03
C TYR A 252 9.41 2.12 8.92
N LYS A 253 9.19 0.96 8.33
CA LYS A 253 9.06 -0.29 9.07
C LYS A 253 10.45 -0.93 9.25
N LYS A 254 10.84 -1.16 10.50
CA LYS A 254 12.07 -1.82 10.89
C LYS A 254 11.79 -3.28 11.20
N ASN A 255 12.50 -4.20 10.58
CA ASN A 255 12.45 -5.60 10.99
C ASN A 255 13.21 -5.76 12.31
N VAL A 256 12.50 -6.14 13.37
CA VAL A 256 13.05 -6.38 14.71
C VAL A 256 13.06 -7.85 15.09
N SER A 257 12.77 -8.74 14.15
CA SER A 257 12.73 -10.19 14.38
C SER A 257 14.12 -10.75 14.69
N THR A 258 14.17 -11.65 15.64
CA THR A 258 15.35 -12.47 15.95
C THR A 258 15.16 -13.94 15.54
N THR A 259 14.03 -14.28 14.91
CA THR A 259 13.61 -15.68 14.67
C THR A 259 13.54 -16.07 13.18
N GLY A 260 14.01 -15.23 12.27
CA GLY A 260 13.95 -15.48 10.82
C GLY A 260 12.59 -15.19 10.17
N THR A 261 11.48 -15.16 10.91
CA THR A 261 10.20 -14.65 10.40
C THR A 261 10.16 -13.15 10.61
N PRO A 262 9.97 -12.33 9.55
CA PRO A 262 9.96 -10.89 9.69
C PRO A 262 8.90 -10.39 10.67
N TYR A 263 9.29 -9.46 11.52
CA TYR A 263 8.41 -8.77 12.45
C TYR A 263 8.74 -7.28 12.42
N TRP A 264 7.85 -6.49 11.84
CA TRP A 264 8.10 -5.08 11.61
C TRP A 264 7.45 -4.20 12.68
N THR A 265 8.22 -3.22 13.15
CA THR A 265 7.72 -2.11 13.97
C THR A 265 8.05 -0.78 13.30
N PRO A 266 7.21 0.27 13.43
CA PRO A 266 7.56 1.59 12.93
C PRO A 266 8.77 2.15 13.65
N ALA A 267 9.69 2.77 12.90
CA ALA A 267 10.83 3.53 13.40
C ALA A 267 10.92 4.86 12.67
N VAL A 268 11.62 5.82 13.27
CA VAL A 268 11.87 7.15 12.73
C VAL A 268 13.37 7.42 12.72
N PHE A 269 13.91 7.80 11.57
CA PHE A 269 15.30 8.16 11.36
C PHE A 269 15.42 9.67 11.10
N ASP A 270 16.23 10.34 11.86
CA ASP A 270 16.57 11.75 11.68
C ASP A 270 17.71 11.88 10.66
N LEU A 271 17.42 12.57 9.55
CA LEU A 271 18.34 12.66 8.41
C LEU A 271 19.61 13.47 8.70
N ALA A 272 19.57 14.39 9.65
CA ALA A 272 20.71 15.25 9.99
C ALA A 272 21.62 14.61 11.02
N SER A 273 21.06 14.02 12.08
CA SER A 273 21.85 13.42 13.18
C SER A 273 22.16 11.95 12.96
N GLY A 274 21.44 11.26 12.06
CA GLY A 274 21.53 9.81 11.92
C GLY A 274 20.92 9.02 13.09
N THR A 275 20.15 9.68 13.95
CA THR A 275 19.53 9.04 15.12
C THR A 275 18.28 8.28 14.71
N GLU A 276 18.19 7.03 15.16
CA GLU A 276 16.99 6.19 15.01
C GLU A 276 16.18 6.14 16.30
N THR A 277 14.87 6.26 16.18
CA THR A 277 13.90 6.04 17.27
C THR A 277 12.94 4.93 16.89
N VAL A 278 13.00 3.79 17.55
CA VAL A 278 12.03 2.68 17.39
C VAL A 278 10.79 3.01 18.21
N LEU A 279 9.61 2.93 17.58
CA LEU A 279 8.37 3.31 18.22
C LEU A 279 7.77 2.16 19.05
N PRO A 280 7.02 2.45 20.15
CA PRO A 280 6.51 1.43 21.07
C PRO A 280 5.25 0.73 20.53
N VAL A 281 5.32 0.24 19.30
CA VAL A 281 4.25 -0.52 18.64
C VAL A 281 4.55 -2.01 18.80
N LYS A 282 3.58 -2.74 19.37
CA LYS A 282 3.72 -4.18 19.67
C LYS A 282 3.14 -5.08 18.57
N ASP A 283 2.44 -4.50 17.61
CA ASP A 283 1.85 -5.24 16.51
C ASP A 283 2.84 -5.36 15.35
N ASN A 284 2.71 -6.40 14.55
CA ASN A 284 3.49 -6.56 13.32
C ASN A 284 2.93 -5.64 12.23
N VAL A 285 3.60 -4.53 11.95
CA VAL A 285 3.15 -3.49 11.02
C VAL A 285 3.78 -3.68 9.65
N ASP A 286 3.10 -4.40 8.76
CA ASP A 286 3.52 -4.52 7.37
C ASP A 286 2.80 -3.50 6.47
N ASP A 287 2.97 -2.21 6.80
CA ASP A 287 2.42 -1.11 5.99
C ASP A 287 3.42 0.04 5.84
N GLN A 288 3.20 0.90 4.85
CA GLN A 288 3.94 2.15 4.71
C GLN A 288 3.27 3.21 5.57
N ALA A 289 3.96 3.65 6.61
CA ALA A 289 3.45 4.71 7.48
C ALA A 289 3.21 6.02 6.72
N LEU A 290 2.29 6.83 7.23
CA LEU A 290 1.98 8.16 6.73
C LEU A 290 2.15 9.17 7.87
N TRP A 291 2.79 10.30 7.60
CA TRP A 291 2.82 11.41 8.53
C TRP A 291 1.49 12.17 8.53
N MET A 292 0.80 12.17 9.67
CA MET A 292 -0.35 13.05 9.87
C MET A 292 0.08 14.52 10.03
N ASN A 293 1.21 14.74 10.65
CA ASN A 293 1.95 16.00 10.84
C ASN A 293 3.39 15.64 11.23
N ASP A 294 4.22 16.63 11.52
CA ASP A 294 5.63 16.36 11.88
C ASP A 294 5.82 15.56 13.17
N SER A 295 4.81 15.37 13.99
CA SER A 295 4.90 14.67 15.28
C SER A 295 4.13 13.36 15.38
N THR A 296 3.28 13.04 14.40
CA THR A 296 2.35 11.90 14.49
C THR A 296 2.35 11.08 13.20
N LEU A 297 2.49 9.77 13.34
CA LEU A 297 2.37 8.80 12.25
C LEU A 297 1.01 8.11 12.28
N LEU A 298 0.51 7.79 11.09
CA LEU A 298 -0.60 6.89 10.84
C LEU A 298 -0.08 5.62 10.14
N TYR A 299 -0.65 4.47 10.49
CA TYR A 299 -0.35 3.19 9.82
C TYR A 299 -1.57 2.27 9.86
N GLY A 300 -1.66 1.40 8.87
CA GLY A 300 -2.73 0.41 8.77
C GLY A 300 -2.39 -0.90 9.46
N LEU A 301 -3.36 -1.50 10.13
CA LEU A 301 -3.30 -2.87 10.62
C LEU A 301 -4.54 -3.66 10.18
N PRO A 302 -4.38 -4.87 9.63
CA PRO A 302 -5.49 -5.78 9.42
C PRO A 302 -6.21 -6.08 10.73
N ASN A 303 -7.53 -6.17 10.68
CA ASN A 303 -8.31 -6.61 11.82
C ASN A 303 -8.17 -8.15 11.99
N PRO A 304 -7.58 -8.66 13.08
CA PRO A 304 -7.35 -10.10 13.21
C PRO A 304 -8.63 -10.93 13.37
N LYS A 305 -9.76 -10.28 13.65
CA LYS A 305 -11.06 -10.93 13.87
C LYS A 305 -11.95 -10.94 12.64
N VAL A 306 -11.71 -10.05 11.67
CA VAL A 306 -12.57 -9.87 10.50
C VAL A 306 -11.71 -9.82 9.25
N VAL A 307 -11.77 -10.87 8.45
CA VAL A 307 -11.02 -10.96 7.19
C VAL A 307 -11.47 -9.85 6.24
N GLY A 308 -10.50 -9.14 5.67
CA GLY A 308 -10.74 -8.04 4.74
C GLY A 308 -11.01 -6.68 5.39
N ASP A 309 -11.13 -6.65 6.72
CA ASP A 309 -11.21 -5.41 7.49
C ASP A 309 -9.82 -4.96 7.97
N SER A 310 -9.67 -3.66 8.18
CA SER A 310 -8.44 -3.04 8.66
C SER A 310 -8.75 -1.78 9.46
N ASN A 311 -7.81 -1.37 10.30
CA ASN A 311 -7.91 -0.14 11.08
C ASN A 311 -6.66 0.71 10.88
N VAL A 312 -6.84 2.02 10.89
CA VAL A 312 -5.73 2.99 10.93
C VAL A 312 -5.45 3.38 12.37
N TRP A 313 -4.20 3.25 12.76
CA TRP A 313 -3.70 3.61 14.09
C TRP A 313 -2.80 4.83 13.99
N SER A 314 -2.70 5.58 15.08
CA SER A 314 -1.78 6.70 15.22
C SER A 314 -0.77 6.44 16.33
N VAL A 315 0.46 6.94 16.15
CA VAL A 315 1.53 6.90 17.17
C VAL A 315 2.37 8.16 17.10
N ALA A 316 2.81 8.66 18.25
CA ALA A 316 3.72 9.79 18.28
C ALA A 316 5.12 9.39 17.79
N ALA A 317 5.73 10.23 16.96
CA ALA A 317 7.03 10.00 16.35
C ALA A 317 8.21 10.10 17.33
N ASP A 318 7.96 10.56 18.56
CA ASP A 318 8.97 10.68 19.62
C ASP A 318 9.22 9.39 20.42
N GLY A 319 8.45 8.33 20.14
CA GLY A 319 8.57 7.03 20.79
C GLY A 319 8.09 6.97 22.25
N LYS A 320 7.42 8.01 22.77
CA LYS A 320 7.05 8.10 24.19
C LYS A 320 5.61 7.64 24.49
N SER A 321 4.77 7.55 23.48
CA SER A 321 3.34 7.24 23.66
C SER A 321 2.94 5.96 22.96
N ALA A 322 2.09 5.16 23.61
CA ALA A 322 1.48 3.98 22.99
C ALA A 322 0.59 4.37 21.79
N PRO A 323 0.44 3.50 20.80
CA PRO A 323 -0.45 3.74 19.67
C PRO A 323 -1.91 3.82 20.10
N LYS A 324 -2.71 4.57 19.31
CA LYS A 324 -4.16 4.74 19.52
C LYS A 324 -4.89 4.44 18.23
N LEU A 325 -6.06 3.81 18.32
CA LEU A 325 -6.97 3.69 17.19
C LEU A 325 -7.35 5.09 16.70
N PHE A 326 -7.08 5.37 15.43
CA PHE A 326 -7.37 6.67 14.81
C PHE A 326 -8.63 6.61 13.95
N LEU A 327 -8.75 5.59 13.10
CA LEU A 327 -9.88 5.40 12.21
C LEU A 327 -10.15 3.90 12.03
N ALA A 328 -11.30 3.43 12.52
CA ALA A 328 -11.72 2.05 12.36
C ALA A 328 -12.14 1.77 10.90
N HIS A 329 -12.09 0.52 10.47
CA HIS A 329 -12.55 0.07 9.16
C HIS A 329 -12.00 0.91 8.00
N ALA A 330 -10.70 1.13 7.97
CA ALA A 330 -10.01 1.94 6.98
C ALA A 330 -8.63 1.38 6.65
N TRP A 331 -8.20 1.59 5.40
CA TRP A 331 -6.90 1.17 4.88
C TRP A 331 -6.33 2.21 3.92
N SER A 332 -4.98 2.22 3.77
CA SER A 332 -4.30 3.14 2.85
C SER A 332 -4.71 4.61 3.06
N PRO A 333 -4.52 5.17 4.27
CA PRO A 333 -4.89 6.55 4.55
C PRO A 333 -3.99 7.52 3.79
N SER A 334 -4.54 8.70 3.44
CA SER A 334 -3.78 9.88 3.03
C SER A 334 -4.37 11.15 3.64
N VAL A 335 -3.51 12.07 4.05
CA VAL A 335 -3.89 13.35 4.64
C VAL A 335 -3.92 14.40 3.53
N VAL A 336 -5.06 15.02 3.33
CA VAL A 336 -5.27 16.13 2.40
C VAL A 336 -5.53 17.40 3.23
N ARG A 337 -4.74 18.47 3.01
CA ARG A 337 -4.79 19.74 3.77
C ARG A 337 -5.26 20.90 2.91
#